data_dece672dc7764559290b472ecf6ae2c4
#
_entry.id   dece672dc7764559290b472ecf6ae2c4
#
_cell.length_a   1.000
_cell.length_b   1.000
_cell.length_c   1.000
_cell.angle_alpha   90.00
_cell.angle_beta   90.00
_cell.angle_gamma   90.00
#
_symmetry.space_group_name_H-M   'P 1'
#
loop_
_entity.id
_entity.type
_entity.pdbx_description
1 polymer ?
#
loop_
_entity_poly.entity_id
_entity_poly.type
_entity_poly.pdbx_seq_one_letter_code
_entity_poly.pdbx_strand_id
1 'polypeptide(L)'
;MRVMRQSVTASLLICLVASVGSTFAADDRPTEPKRVRMIYLVSRDREEKPEYTAAIEHAIRDLQKWYAKQLGGPTFRLHEPVVEVVKSNRNAEWFYGNPNGANKDNWGFNNTLGEARELVGARHGDPQFVWIVYSDGPGNKGRGGGGVAVLPEDDLLGLVGSHPTQKNKLRWIAGLGHELGHAFGLPHPKDTKKHANALMWTGIYDKYPDRTYLTPDDNKILMRSPFFYQENGDPVVKKGPVVARYVYNGGAFEQHESDEPIQWTERKSDGTATYPFEETRRTTDEIYLKDAGRGISIKLPVNGGRCFFSTNDGNTWVPLYDVTKRPGDQQ
;
A
#
# COMPACT_ATOMS: atom_id res chain seq x y z
N MET A 1 14.13 -85.49 19.64
CA MET A 1 14.17 -84.08 19.27
C MET A 1 12.75 -83.59 18.94
N ARG A 2 12.14 -82.89 19.88
CA ARG A 2 10.75 -82.37 19.75
C ARG A 2 10.86 -80.91 19.43
N VAL A 3 10.35 -80.51 18.24
CA VAL A 3 10.27 -79.11 17.80
C VAL A 3 8.94 -78.53 18.28
N MET A 4 9.01 -77.59 19.19
CA MET A 4 7.85 -76.78 19.65
C MET A 4 7.54 -75.68 18.59
N ARG A 5 6.33 -75.68 18.06
CA ARG A 5 5.78 -74.58 17.25
C ARG A 5 5.14 -73.58 18.22
N GLN A 6 5.66 -72.36 18.23
CA GLN A 6 5.02 -71.23 18.89
C GLN A 6 4.04 -70.55 17.91
N SER A 7 2.79 -70.49 18.34
CA SER A 7 1.73 -69.68 17.63
C SER A 7 1.83 -68.25 18.08
N VAL A 8 2.01 -67.35 17.11
CA VAL A 8 1.95 -65.90 17.33
C VAL A 8 0.54 -65.44 16.98
N THR A 9 -0.21 -65.05 18.00
CA THR A 9 -1.51 -64.34 17.85
C THR A 9 -1.26 -62.86 17.63
N ALA A 10 -1.57 -62.35 16.43
CA ALA A 10 -1.54 -60.94 16.12
C ALA A 10 -2.82 -60.28 16.60
N SER A 11 -2.74 -59.41 17.61
CA SER A 11 -3.82 -58.55 18.04
C SER A 11 -3.87 -57.29 17.15
N LEU A 12 -4.96 -57.13 16.40
CA LEU A 12 -5.23 -55.97 15.56
C LEU A 12 -5.78 -54.85 16.45
N LEU A 13 -4.95 -53.86 16.75
CA LEU A 13 -5.35 -52.66 17.49
C LEU A 13 -5.93 -51.65 16.48
N ILE A 14 -7.26 -51.49 16.45
CA ILE A 14 -7.94 -50.49 15.65
C ILE A 14 -7.83 -49.13 16.38
N CYS A 15 -6.93 -48.27 15.95
CA CYS A 15 -6.89 -46.86 16.39
C CYS A 15 -8.01 -46.07 15.68
N LEU A 16 -9.05 -45.78 16.45
CA LEU A 16 -10.07 -44.78 16.02
C LEU A 16 -9.43 -43.42 16.09
N VAL A 17 -9.05 -42.85 14.95
CA VAL A 17 -8.61 -41.45 14.85
C VAL A 17 -9.88 -40.59 14.82
N ALA A 18 -10.25 -40.04 15.96
CA ALA A 18 -11.26 -38.98 16.04
C ALA A 18 -10.63 -37.71 15.40
N SER A 19 -11.04 -37.42 14.18
CA SER A 19 -10.75 -36.12 13.54
C SER A 19 -11.50 -35.01 14.28
N VAL A 20 -10.81 -34.35 15.20
CA VAL A 20 -11.25 -33.10 15.80
C VAL A 20 -11.18 -32.07 14.67
N GLY A 21 -12.31 -31.79 14.05
CA GLY A 21 -12.44 -30.66 13.12
C GLY A 21 -12.23 -29.37 13.91
N SER A 22 -11.04 -28.79 13.81
CA SER A 22 -10.79 -27.43 14.27
C SER A 22 -11.61 -26.49 13.38
N THR A 23 -12.78 -26.12 13.86
CA THR A 23 -13.46 -24.94 13.35
C THR A 23 -12.57 -23.75 13.69
N PHE A 24 -11.85 -23.23 12.71
CA PHE A 24 -11.24 -21.91 12.83
C PHE A 24 -12.39 -20.91 12.97
N ALA A 25 -12.68 -20.53 14.21
CA ALA A 25 -13.48 -19.34 14.47
C ALA A 25 -12.77 -18.19 13.77
N ALA A 26 -13.49 -17.44 12.94
CA ALA A 26 -12.98 -16.17 12.41
C ALA A 26 -12.50 -15.35 13.61
N ASP A 27 -11.26 -14.89 13.56
CA ASP A 27 -10.65 -14.09 14.62
C ASP A 27 -11.39 -12.74 14.69
N ASP A 28 -12.34 -12.64 15.60
CA ASP A 28 -13.19 -11.46 15.84
C ASP A 28 -12.43 -10.34 16.58
N ARG A 29 -11.08 -10.42 16.62
CA ARG A 29 -10.30 -9.31 17.17
C ARG A 29 -10.48 -8.09 16.27
N PRO A 30 -10.77 -6.90 16.84
CA PRO A 30 -10.79 -5.66 16.08
C PRO A 30 -9.46 -5.54 15.33
N THR A 31 -9.51 -5.51 14.01
CA THR A 31 -8.29 -5.29 13.22
C THR A 31 -7.72 -3.94 13.63
N GLU A 32 -6.45 -3.93 14.05
CA GLU A 32 -5.75 -2.71 14.41
C GLU A 32 -5.95 -1.64 13.33
N PRO A 33 -6.21 -0.37 13.70
CA PRO A 33 -6.43 0.68 12.73
C PRO A 33 -5.25 0.82 11.78
N LYS A 34 -5.52 0.91 10.49
CA LYS A 34 -4.50 1.14 9.47
C LYS A 34 -3.86 2.51 9.66
N ARG A 35 -2.54 2.61 9.42
CA ARG A 35 -1.74 3.80 9.77
C ARG A 35 -0.75 4.17 8.68
N VAL A 36 -0.35 5.42 8.65
CA VAL A 36 0.85 5.88 7.95
C VAL A 36 2.03 5.69 8.90
N ARG A 37 3.08 5.02 8.45
CA ARG A 37 4.30 4.77 9.20
C ARG A 37 5.47 5.48 8.53
N MET A 38 6.10 6.40 9.30
CA MET A 38 7.19 7.23 8.80
C MET A 38 8.51 6.67 9.28
N ILE A 39 9.43 6.43 8.35
CA ILE A 39 10.79 5.94 8.64
C ILE A 39 11.80 7.00 8.21
N TYR A 40 12.72 7.36 9.10
CA TYR A 40 13.93 8.07 8.75
C TYR A 40 15.11 7.09 8.75
N LEU A 41 15.58 6.71 7.58
CA LEU A 41 16.79 5.88 7.40
C LEU A 41 18.02 6.78 7.49
N VAL A 42 18.79 6.59 8.55
CA VAL A 42 20.09 7.24 8.73
C VAL A 42 21.17 6.35 8.10
N SER A 43 21.86 6.85 7.08
CA SER A 43 22.95 6.13 6.41
C SER A 43 24.05 5.71 7.39
N ARG A 44 24.71 4.57 7.13
CA ARG A 44 25.73 4.01 8.01
C ARG A 44 26.86 5.01 8.33
N ASP A 45 27.25 5.81 7.36
CA ASP A 45 28.34 6.81 7.41
C ASP A 45 27.86 8.20 7.80
N ARG A 46 26.62 8.36 8.29
CA ARG A 46 26.07 9.63 8.76
C ARG A 46 25.52 9.48 10.17
N GLU A 47 25.42 10.61 10.87
CA GLU A 47 24.77 10.68 12.18
C GLU A 47 23.32 11.11 12.06
N GLU A 48 22.48 10.65 12.99
CA GLU A 48 21.11 11.12 13.10
C GLU A 48 21.08 12.65 13.30
N LYS A 49 20.15 13.30 12.62
CA LYS A 49 19.86 14.73 12.78
C LYS A 49 18.47 14.91 13.41
N PRO A 50 18.39 15.23 14.69
CA PRO A 50 17.10 15.40 15.37
C PRO A 50 16.18 16.44 14.71
N GLU A 51 16.77 17.46 14.07
CA GLU A 51 16.03 18.45 13.29
C GLU A 51 15.30 17.85 12.09
N TYR A 52 15.81 16.76 11.48
CA TYR A 52 15.12 16.04 10.39
C TYR A 52 13.92 15.29 10.95
N THR A 53 14.10 14.55 12.05
CA THR A 53 13.01 13.84 12.73
C THR A 53 11.87 14.81 13.10
N ALA A 54 12.18 15.93 13.72
CA ALA A 54 11.20 16.95 14.10
C ALA A 54 10.51 17.58 12.87
N ALA A 55 11.25 17.83 11.79
CA ALA A 55 10.70 18.40 10.55
C ALA A 55 9.78 17.44 9.81
N ILE A 56 10.11 16.13 9.76
CA ILE A 56 9.25 15.08 9.19
C ILE A 56 7.96 14.99 10.00
N GLU A 57 8.04 14.93 11.33
CA GLU A 57 6.86 14.87 12.19
C GLU A 57 5.96 16.10 12.00
N HIS A 58 6.54 17.30 11.98
CA HIS A 58 5.78 18.52 11.72
C HIS A 58 5.07 18.44 10.36
N ALA A 59 5.77 18.06 9.30
CA ALA A 59 5.23 17.99 7.95
C ALA A 59 4.06 17.01 7.83
N ILE A 60 4.18 15.81 8.39
CA ILE A 60 3.10 14.81 8.26
C ILE A 60 1.88 15.18 9.11
N ARG A 61 2.05 15.80 10.29
CA ARG A 61 0.95 16.30 11.10
C ARG A 61 0.24 17.49 10.44
N ASP A 62 0.97 18.35 9.76
CA ASP A 62 0.40 19.45 8.97
C ASP A 62 -0.44 18.90 7.80
N LEU A 63 0.10 17.93 7.07
CA LEU A 63 -0.64 17.23 6.02
C LEU A 63 -1.87 16.50 6.53
N GLN A 64 -1.79 15.84 7.69
CA GLN A 64 -2.94 15.18 8.30
C GLN A 64 -4.11 16.16 8.50
N LYS A 65 -3.84 17.36 9.01
CA LYS A 65 -4.82 18.44 9.18
C LYS A 65 -5.31 18.97 7.82
N TRP A 66 -4.39 19.13 6.87
CA TRP A 66 -4.73 19.60 5.54
C TRP A 66 -5.67 18.63 4.80
N TYR A 67 -5.37 17.31 4.84
CA TYR A 67 -6.24 16.27 4.27
C TYR A 67 -7.62 16.26 4.94
N ALA A 68 -7.67 16.38 6.27
CA ALA A 68 -8.93 16.50 7.01
C ALA A 68 -9.76 17.68 6.51
N LYS A 69 -9.14 18.86 6.34
CA LYS A 69 -9.81 20.05 5.80
C LYS A 69 -10.32 19.84 4.37
N GLN A 70 -9.54 19.20 3.51
CA GLN A 70 -9.92 18.92 2.11
C GLN A 70 -11.11 17.95 2.01
N LEU A 71 -11.20 16.99 2.93
CA LEU A 71 -12.22 15.93 2.93
C LEU A 71 -13.41 16.22 3.85
N GLY A 72 -13.41 17.36 4.55
CA GLY A 72 -14.50 17.73 5.46
C GLY A 72 -14.54 16.90 6.75
N GLY A 73 -13.38 16.46 7.25
CA GLY A 73 -13.20 15.74 8.52
C GLY A 73 -12.32 14.48 8.43
N PRO A 74 -12.59 13.55 7.48
CA PRO A 74 -11.82 12.33 7.41
C PRO A 74 -10.33 12.55 7.12
N THR A 75 -9.47 11.78 7.83
CA THR A 75 -8.03 11.79 7.61
C THR A 75 -7.40 10.46 7.99
N PHE A 76 -6.11 10.30 7.72
CA PHE A 76 -5.35 9.10 8.05
C PHE A 76 -4.81 9.16 9.48
N ARG A 77 -4.52 7.99 10.05
CA ARG A 77 -3.85 7.85 11.35
C ARG A 77 -2.35 7.68 11.18
N LEU A 78 -1.61 8.19 12.15
CA LEU A 78 -0.17 8.01 12.24
C LEU A 78 0.18 6.82 13.14
N HIS A 79 1.28 6.15 12.85
CA HIS A 79 1.90 5.19 13.77
C HIS A 79 2.57 5.93 14.92
N GLU A 80 2.81 5.25 16.02
CA GLU A 80 3.59 5.78 17.14
C GLU A 80 4.81 4.88 17.43
N PRO A 81 6.02 5.46 17.53
CA PRO A 81 6.31 6.90 17.39
C PRO A 81 6.02 7.37 15.95
N VAL A 82 5.70 8.67 15.79
CA VAL A 82 5.32 9.22 14.48
C VAL A 82 6.44 9.07 13.47
N VAL A 83 7.69 9.26 13.88
CA VAL A 83 8.87 9.03 13.05
C VAL A 83 9.76 8.00 13.73
N GLU A 84 10.01 6.90 13.07
CA GLU A 84 10.97 5.91 13.52
C GLU A 84 12.32 6.18 12.86
N VAL A 85 13.34 6.37 13.69
CA VAL A 85 14.72 6.53 13.22
C VAL A 85 15.37 5.17 13.15
N VAL A 86 15.88 4.81 11.99
CA VAL A 86 16.47 3.49 11.75
C VAL A 86 17.85 3.65 11.12
N LYS A 87 18.87 3.04 11.72
CA LYS A 87 20.24 3.04 11.18
C LYS A 87 20.34 2.04 10.07
N SER A 88 20.73 2.50 8.88
CA SER A 88 20.96 1.67 7.71
C SER A 88 22.32 0.96 7.79
N ASN A 89 22.42 -0.18 7.12
CA ASN A 89 23.70 -0.86 6.89
C ASN A 89 24.45 -0.31 5.66
N ARG A 90 23.86 0.64 4.92
CA ARG A 90 24.37 1.22 3.67
C ARG A 90 24.88 2.64 3.89
N ASN A 91 25.95 2.99 3.16
CA ASN A 91 26.42 4.38 3.11
C ASN A 91 25.44 5.26 2.31
N ALA A 92 25.46 6.56 2.56
CA ALA A 92 24.56 7.52 1.93
C ALA A 92 24.55 7.44 0.40
N GLU A 93 25.71 7.39 -0.24
CA GLU A 93 25.80 7.32 -1.70
C GLU A 93 25.23 6.04 -2.30
N TRP A 94 25.17 4.94 -1.53
CA TRP A 94 24.64 3.68 -2.03
C TRP A 94 23.17 3.80 -2.45
N PHE A 95 22.38 4.57 -1.75
CA PHE A 95 20.93 4.67 -2.01
C PHE A 95 20.64 5.11 -3.45
N TYR A 96 21.38 6.07 -3.97
CA TYR A 96 21.13 6.64 -5.30
C TYR A 96 22.21 6.29 -6.33
N GLY A 97 23.35 5.73 -5.89
CA GLY A 97 24.46 5.33 -6.74
C GLY A 97 24.48 3.87 -7.15
N ASN A 98 23.87 2.97 -6.34
CA ASN A 98 23.90 1.52 -6.61
C ASN A 98 22.88 1.13 -7.67
N PRO A 99 23.29 0.49 -8.79
CA PRO A 99 22.38 0.05 -9.85
C PRO A 99 21.33 -0.93 -9.32
N ASN A 100 20.04 -0.61 -9.53
CA ASN A 100 18.93 -1.45 -9.12
C ASN A 100 17.74 -1.29 -10.09
N GLY A 101 17.72 -2.14 -11.11
CA GLY A 101 16.78 -2.08 -12.21
C GLY A 101 17.30 -1.31 -13.42
N ALA A 102 16.61 -1.42 -14.56
CA ALA A 102 17.02 -0.87 -15.84
C ALA A 102 17.02 0.68 -15.90
N ASN A 103 16.11 1.31 -15.15
CA ASN A 103 15.97 2.76 -15.13
C ASN A 103 16.70 3.36 -13.92
N LYS A 104 17.76 4.13 -14.19
CA LYS A 104 18.57 4.81 -13.17
C LYS A 104 17.74 5.72 -12.28
N ASP A 105 16.70 6.37 -12.81
CA ASP A 105 15.80 7.25 -12.06
C ASP A 105 15.03 6.52 -10.94
N ASN A 106 14.96 5.18 -10.99
CA ASN A 106 14.29 4.37 -9.98
C ASN A 106 15.27 3.78 -8.95
N TRP A 107 16.59 3.90 -9.12
CA TRP A 107 17.55 3.27 -8.21
C TRP A 107 17.37 3.75 -6.77
N GLY A 108 17.25 5.06 -6.56
CA GLY A 108 17.04 5.62 -5.22
C GLY A 108 15.78 5.05 -4.54
N PHE A 109 14.67 5.02 -5.27
CA PHE A 109 13.44 4.41 -4.79
C PHE A 109 13.62 2.92 -4.46
N ASN A 110 14.15 2.14 -5.41
CA ASN A 110 14.29 0.69 -5.25
C ASN A 110 15.26 0.32 -4.10
N ASN A 111 16.37 1.02 -3.99
CA ASN A 111 17.38 0.79 -2.95
C ASN A 111 16.84 1.17 -1.57
N THR A 112 16.24 2.35 -1.44
CA THR A 112 15.70 2.83 -0.16
C THR A 112 14.55 1.92 0.33
N LEU A 113 13.63 1.56 -0.56
CA LEU A 113 12.56 0.63 -0.20
C LEU A 113 13.09 -0.77 0.13
N GLY A 114 14.09 -1.25 -0.62
CA GLY A 114 14.75 -2.53 -0.36
C GLY A 114 15.39 -2.58 1.04
N GLU A 115 16.15 -1.55 1.41
CA GLU A 115 16.77 -1.44 2.73
C GLU A 115 15.71 -1.31 3.85
N ALA A 116 14.68 -0.48 3.65
CA ALA A 116 13.58 -0.36 4.62
C ALA A 116 12.80 -1.68 4.75
N ARG A 117 12.67 -2.46 3.67
CA ARG A 117 12.06 -3.79 3.73
C ARG A 117 12.87 -4.75 4.59
N GLU A 118 14.18 -4.76 4.45
CA GLU A 118 15.08 -5.61 5.24
C GLU A 118 15.06 -5.22 6.73
N LEU A 119 15.03 -3.93 7.04
CA LEU A 119 15.18 -3.43 8.41
C LEU A 119 13.85 -3.39 9.19
N VAL A 120 12.76 -2.98 8.54
CA VAL A 120 11.47 -2.70 9.22
C VAL A 120 10.26 -3.35 8.55
N GLY A 121 10.45 -4.11 7.48
CA GLY A 121 9.38 -4.82 6.77
C GLY A 121 8.56 -3.96 5.80
N ALA A 122 9.03 -2.75 5.44
CA ALA A 122 8.33 -1.85 4.52
C ALA A 122 8.10 -2.52 3.15
N ARG A 123 6.88 -2.47 2.63
CA ARG A 123 6.52 -3.15 1.38
C ARG A 123 5.29 -2.54 0.72
N HIS A 124 5.20 -2.75 -0.59
CA HIS A 124 3.98 -2.45 -1.34
C HIS A 124 2.79 -3.27 -0.84
N GLY A 125 1.60 -2.67 -0.89
CA GLY A 125 0.34 -3.35 -0.55
C GLY A 125 0.26 -3.88 0.87
N ASP A 126 0.99 -3.29 1.80
CA ASP A 126 0.92 -3.67 3.21
C ASP A 126 -0.52 -3.53 3.72
N PRO A 127 -1.13 -4.57 4.33
CA PRO A 127 -2.52 -4.52 4.76
C PRO A 127 -2.74 -3.56 5.93
N GLN A 128 -1.68 -3.20 6.68
CA GLN A 128 -1.74 -2.42 7.90
C GLN A 128 -1.16 -1.02 7.73
N PHE A 129 -0.13 -0.85 6.88
CA PHE A 129 0.63 0.38 6.79
C PHE A 129 0.70 0.95 5.36
N VAL A 130 0.62 2.28 5.28
CA VAL A 130 1.24 3.07 4.21
C VAL A 130 2.60 3.50 4.72
N TRP A 131 3.66 3.17 3.98
CA TRP A 131 5.04 3.40 4.36
C TRP A 131 5.60 4.64 3.69
N ILE A 132 6.16 5.54 4.48
CA ILE A 132 6.88 6.71 4.00
C ILE A 132 8.31 6.59 4.50
N VAL A 133 9.28 6.57 3.59
CA VAL A 133 10.67 6.34 3.93
C VAL A 133 11.51 7.52 3.45
N TYR A 134 12.05 8.26 4.38
CA TYR A 134 13.11 9.23 4.11
C TYR A 134 14.47 8.57 4.20
N SER A 135 15.38 8.89 3.27
CA SER A 135 16.80 8.55 3.40
C SER A 135 17.65 9.81 3.31
N ASP A 136 18.70 9.87 4.08
CA ASP A 136 19.70 10.95 3.99
C ASP A 136 20.76 10.70 2.88
N GLY A 137 20.44 9.79 1.96
CA GLY A 137 21.22 9.57 0.73
C GLY A 137 21.01 10.70 -0.29
N PRO A 138 22.09 11.08 -1.04
CA PRO A 138 22.03 12.16 -2.01
C PRO A 138 21.07 11.82 -3.17
N GLY A 139 19.99 12.56 -3.28
CA GLY A 139 18.95 12.38 -4.30
C GLY A 139 18.02 13.56 -4.34
N ASN A 140 17.29 13.73 -5.44
CA ASN A 140 16.47 14.92 -5.70
C ASN A 140 15.03 14.61 -6.15
N LYS A 141 14.63 13.36 -6.15
CA LYS A 141 13.27 12.96 -6.56
C LYS A 141 12.63 12.04 -5.54
N GLY A 142 11.58 12.51 -4.90
CA GLY A 142 10.60 11.67 -4.23
C GLY A 142 9.81 10.84 -5.23
N ARG A 143 9.30 9.69 -4.78
CA ARG A 143 8.39 8.82 -5.55
C ARG A 143 7.44 8.12 -4.61
N GLY A 144 6.17 8.01 -5.03
CA GLY A 144 5.14 7.29 -4.30
C GLY A 144 4.32 6.36 -5.19
N GLY A 145 3.69 5.34 -4.59
CA GLY A 145 2.76 4.43 -5.24
C GLY A 145 2.61 3.10 -4.53
N GLY A 146 1.44 2.48 -4.66
CA GLY A 146 1.21 1.13 -4.14
C GLY A 146 1.42 0.95 -2.63
N GLY A 147 1.09 1.95 -1.83
CA GLY A 147 1.22 1.91 -0.37
C GLY A 147 2.59 2.35 0.17
N VAL A 148 3.49 2.84 -0.68
CA VAL A 148 4.82 3.30 -0.24
C VAL A 148 5.16 4.65 -0.87
N ALA A 149 5.97 5.47 -0.18
CA ALA A 149 6.67 6.61 -0.75
C ALA A 149 8.10 6.69 -0.21
N VAL A 150 9.01 7.14 -1.06
CA VAL A 150 10.42 7.32 -0.73
C VAL A 150 10.82 8.76 -1.05
N LEU A 151 11.49 9.42 -0.11
CA LEU A 151 11.96 10.80 -0.23
C LEU A 151 13.46 10.88 0.10
N PRO A 152 14.25 11.57 -0.73
CA PRO A 152 15.69 11.68 -0.57
C PRO A 152 16.14 12.81 0.38
N GLU A 153 17.46 12.99 0.49
CA GLU A 153 18.10 14.04 1.29
C GLU A 153 17.65 15.45 0.91
N ASP A 154 17.40 15.74 -0.39
CA ASP A 154 16.90 17.07 -0.81
C ASP A 154 15.59 17.44 -0.11
N ASP A 155 14.69 16.47 0.08
CA ASP A 155 13.44 16.69 0.83
C ASP A 155 13.71 16.98 2.30
N LEU A 156 14.65 16.27 2.95
CA LEU A 156 15.07 16.55 4.33
C LEU A 156 15.65 17.96 4.48
N LEU A 157 16.57 18.33 3.59
CA LEU A 157 17.16 19.68 3.55
C LEU A 157 16.09 20.74 3.33
N GLY A 158 15.11 20.43 2.51
CA GLY A 158 13.99 21.31 2.22
C GLY A 158 13.07 21.52 3.43
N LEU A 159 12.72 20.47 4.13
CA LEU A 159 11.88 20.52 5.32
C LEU A 159 12.50 21.35 6.43
N VAL A 160 13.82 21.31 6.60
CA VAL A 160 14.53 22.15 7.59
C VAL A 160 14.88 23.54 7.06
N GLY A 161 14.66 23.83 5.75
CA GLY A 161 14.95 25.12 5.12
C GLY A 161 16.41 25.33 4.73
N SER A 162 17.19 24.25 4.68
CA SER A 162 18.61 24.26 4.34
C SER A 162 18.91 23.89 2.89
N HIS A 163 17.88 23.53 2.09
CA HIS A 163 18.09 23.19 0.68
C HIS A 163 18.72 24.37 -0.09
N PRO A 164 19.76 24.15 -0.92
CA PRO A 164 20.59 25.23 -1.48
C PRO A 164 19.79 26.21 -2.35
N THR A 165 18.83 25.77 -3.10
CA THR A 165 18.09 26.60 -4.08
C THR A 165 16.61 26.81 -3.72
N GLN A 166 15.98 25.87 -3.00
CA GLN A 166 14.54 25.94 -2.68
C GLN A 166 14.34 26.04 -1.15
N LYS A 167 14.29 27.27 -0.64
CA LYS A 167 14.18 27.56 0.80
C LYS A 167 12.75 27.47 1.37
N ASN A 168 11.73 27.45 0.51
CA ASN A 168 10.35 27.41 0.95
C ASN A 168 9.99 26.01 1.50
N LYS A 169 9.91 25.89 2.82
CA LYS A 169 9.55 24.63 3.51
C LYS A 169 8.19 24.08 3.06
N LEU A 170 7.22 24.94 2.76
CA LEU A 170 5.86 24.53 2.34
C LEU A 170 5.90 23.75 1.04
N ARG A 171 6.86 24.04 0.13
CA ARG A 171 7.06 23.25 -1.08
C ARG A 171 7.38 21.79 -0.77
N TRP A 172 8.20 21.55 0.26
CA TRP A 172 8.64 20.21 0.64
C TRP A 172 7.58 19.46 1.43
N ILE A 173 6.80 20.18 2.26
CA ILE A 173 5.60 19.60 2.90
C ILE A 173 4.60 19.18 1.82
N ALA A 174 4.34 20.03 0.83
CA ALA A 174 3.45 19.69 -0.29
C ALA A 174 4.01 18.52 -1.14
N GLY A 175 5.34 18.45 -1.30
CA GLY A 175 6.03 17.33 -1.96
C GLY A 175 5.78 16.01 -1.23
N LEU A 176 5.95 15.97 0.08
CA LEU A 176 5.57 14.83 0.89
C LEU A 176 4.07 14.48 0.69
N GLY A 177 3.19 15.49 0.69
CA GLY A 177 1.76 15.30 0.46
C GLY A 177 1.44 14.67 -0.90
N HIS A 178 2.18 15.04 -1.95
CA HIS A 178 2.06 14.49 -3.29
C HIS A 178 2.45 13.01 -3.33
N GLU A 179 3.63 12.67 -2.82
CA GLU A 179 4.11 11.28 -2.79
C GLU A 179 3.26 10.40 -1.87
N LEU A 180 2.78 10.94 -0.75
CA LEU A 180 1.81 10.30 0.13
C LEU A 180 0.47 10.07 -0.60
N GLY A 181 0.03 11.03 -1.41
CA GLY A 181 -1.14 10.88 -2.28
C GLY A 181 -1.00 9.68 -3.21
N HIS A 182 0.14 9.55 -3.89
CA HIS A 182 0.44 8.37 -4.70
C HIS A 182 0.48 7.08 -3.88
N ALA A 183 1.01 7.12 -2.67
CA ALA A 183 0.99 5.96 -1.76
C ALA A 183 -0.44 5.57 -1.35
N PHE A 184 -1.37 6.52 -1.23
CA PHE A 184 -2.80 6.24 -1.05
C PHE A 184 -3.54 5.83 -2.33
N GLY A 185 -2.86 5.82 -3.48
CA GLY A 185 -3.43 5.40 -4.76
C GLY A 185 -3.95 6.54 -5.63
N LEU A 186 -3.64 7.79 -5.32
CA LEU A 186 -4.05 8.93 -6.15
C LEU A 186 -3.22 8.99 -7.44
N PRO A 187 -3.82 9.07 -8.62
CA PRO A 187 -3.12 9.33 -9.88
C PRO A 187 -2.92 10.84 -10.08
N HIS A 188 -2.08 11.20 -11.04
CA HIS A 188 -2.10 12.55 -11.58
C HIS A 188 -3.45 12.85 -12.24
N PRO A 189 -3.96 14.10 -12.19
CA PRO A 189 -5.24 14.45 -12.81
C PRO A 189 -5.17 14.25 -14.34
N LYS A 190 -6.25 13.72 -14.93
CA LYS A 190 -6.34 13.52 -16.39
C LYS A 190 -6.23 14.85 -17.17
N ASP A 191 -6.89 15.89 -16.68
CA ASP A 191 -6.81 17.23 -17.22
C ASP A 191 -5.90 18.11 -16.33
N THR A 192 -4.61 18.08 -16.64
CA THR A 192 -3.59 18.83 -15.90
C THR A 192 -3.69 20.33 -16.05
N LYS A 193 -4.30 20.84 -17.13
CA LYS A 193 -4.53 22.29 -17.32
C LYS A 193 -5.63 22.78 -16.41
N LYS A 194 -6.76 22.06 -16.37
CA LYS A 194 -7.88 22.36 -15.47
C LYS A 194 -7.46 22.25 -14.00
N HIS A 195 -6.65 21.27 -13.68
CA HIS A 195 -6.24 20.94 -12.31
C HIS A 195 -4.78 21.32 -12.02
N ALA A 196 -4.28 22.42 -12.61
CA ALA A 196 -2.90 22.87 -12.43
C ALA A 196 -2.51 23.07 -10.95
N ASN A 197 -3.44 23.49 -10.09
CA ASN A 197 -3.18 23.72 -8.67
C ASN A 197 -3.52 22.50 -7.79
N ALA A 198 -3.88 21.34 -8.37
CA ALA A 198 -4.09 20.13 -7.57
C ALA A 198 -2.81 19.68 -6.88
N LEU A 199 -2.93 19.08 -5.67
CA LEU A 199 -1.82 18.47 -4.95
C LEU A 199 -1.12 17.42 -5.83
N MET A 200 -1.91 16.62 -6.53
CA MET A 200 -1.40 15.57 -7.42
C MET A 200 -0.85 16.09 -8.75
N TRP A 201 -0.51 17.39 -8.82
CA TRP A 201 0.15 18.02 -9.96
C TRP A 201 1.08 19.15 -9.50
N THR A 202 1.04 20.33 -10.16
CA THR A 202 1.97 21.43 -9.88
C THR A 202 1.55 22.33 -8.72
N GLY A 203 0.43 22.07 -8.06
CA GLY A 203 -0.02 22.78 -6.85
C GLY A 203 0.98 22.73 -5.68
N ILE A 204 1.90 21.77 -5.73
CA ILE A 204 2.95 21.60 -4.72
C ILE A 204 4.03 22.69 -4.71
N TYR A 205 4.18 23.48 -5.77
CA TYR A 205 5.31 24.40 -5.87
C TYR A 205 5.10 25.72 -5.10
N ASP A 206 4.00 26.41 -5.32
CA ASP A 206 3.76 27.75 -4.75
C ASP A 206 2.31 27.99 -4.32
N LYS A 207 1.47 26.95 -4.32
CA LYS A 207 0.04 27.06 -4.03
C LYS A 207 -0.32 26.52 -2.64
N TYR A 208 0.46 25.60 -2.12
CA TYR A 208 0.22 24.98 -0.81
C TYR A 208 0.47 26.00 0.33
N PRO A 209 -0.37 26.00 1.38
CA PRO A 209 -1.55 25.15 1.57
C PRO A 209 -2.85 25.74 1.01
N ASP A 210 -2.91 27.04 0.72
CA ASP A 210 -4.17 27.78 0.61
C ASP A 210 -4.86 27.63 -0.75
N ARG A 211 -4.07 27.43 -1.81
CA ARG A 211 -4.58 27.31 -3.19
C ARG A 211 -4.39 25.94 -3.79
N THR A 212 -3.80 25.02 -3.03
CA THR A 212 -3.70 23.60 -3.39
C THR A 212 -4.96 22.88 -2.94
N TYR A 213 -5.39 21.90 -3.70
CA TYR A 213 -6.60 21.13 -3.40
C TYR A 213 -6.50 19.69 -3.89
N LEU A 214 -7.37 18.82 -3.36
CA LEU A 214 -7.67 17.50 -3.89
C LEU A 214 -8.78 17.63 -4.95
N THR A 215 -8.63 16.96 -6.08
CA THR A 215 -9.70 16.93 -7.09
C THR A 215 -10.91 16.12 -6.57
N PRO A 216 -12.11 16.27 -7.14
CA PRO A 216 -13.25 15.44 -6.78
C PRO A 216 -12.99 13.93 -6.94
N ASP A 217 -12.14 13.54 -7.90
CA ASP A 217 -11.78 12.13 -8.11
C ASP A 217 -10.79 11.66 -7.03
N ASP A 218 -9.84 12.49 -6.60
CA ASP A 218 -8.98 12.21 -5.45
C ASP A 218 -9.82 11.99 -4.18
N ASN A 219 -10.80 12.87 -3.94
CA ASN A 219 -11.71 12.74 -2.79
C ASN A 219 -12.45 11.40 -2.80
N LYS A 220 -12.98 10.97 -3.96
CA LYS A 220 -13.64 9.67 -4.06
C LYS A 220 -12.72 8.51 -3.72
N ILE A 221 -11.46 8.54 -4.18
CA ILE A 221 -10.47 7.51 -3.89
C ILE A 221 -10.15 7.47 -2.40
N LEU A 222 -9.86 8.62 -1.80
CA LEU A 222 -9.50 8.71 -0.38
C LEU A 222 -10.66 8.34 0.55
N MET A 223 -11.87 8.77 0.24
CA MET A 223 -13.07 8.45 1.01
C MET A 223 -13.39 6.95 1.02
N ARG A 224 -12.86 6.17 0.08
CA ARG A 224 -12.97 4.71 0.02
C ARG A 224 -11.73 3.99 0.55
N SER A 225 -10.68 4.73 0.85
CA SER A 225 -9.44 4.15 1.36
C SER A 225 -9.63 3.65 2.80
N PRO A 226 -9.21 2.41 3.11
CA PRO A 226 -9.29 1.88 4.47
C PRO A 226 -8.29 2.56 5.43
N PHE A 227 -7.46 3.48 4.95
CA PHE A 227 -6.54 4.28 5.74
C PHE A 227 -7.14 5.59 6.25
N PHE A 228 -8.34 5.98 5.75
CA PHE A 228 -9.02 7.21 6.16
C PHE A 228 -10.12 6.91 7.16
N TYR A 229 -10.23 7.76 8.18
CA TYR A 229 -11.13 7.60 9.32
C TYR A 229 -11.87 8.91 9.57
N GLN A 230 -13.10 8.79 10.09
CA GLN A 230 -13.82 9.91 10.67
C GLN A 230 -13.14 10.34 11.98
N GLU A 231 -13.45 11.54 12.46
CA GLU A 231 -12.92 12.09 13.70
C GLU A 231 -13.22 11.21 14.94
N ASN A 232 -14.36 10.49 14.90
CA ASN A 232 -14.74 9.49 15.92
C ASN A 232 -13.91 8.19 15.85
N GLY A 233 -13.04 8.05 14.86
CA GLY A 233 -12.18 6.89 14.69
C GLY A 233 -12.77 5.77 13.84
N ASP A 234 -13.98 5.92 13.32
CA ASP A 234 -14.56 4.93 12.41
C ASP A 234 -13.97 5.05 11.00
N PRO A 235 -13.78 3.94 10.27
CA PRO A 235 -13.40 3.97 8.87
C PRO A 235 -14.46 4.73 8.05
N VAL A 236 -14.02 5.57 7.10
CA VAL A 236 -14.92 6.34 6.24
C VAL A 236 -15.78 5.42 5.38
N VAL A 237 -15.20 4.32 4.94
CA VAL A 237 -15.90 3.29 4.15
C VAL A 237 -15.69 1.93 4.78
N LYS A 238 -16.76 1.35 5.30
CA LYS A 238 -16.81 -0.09 5.58
C LYS A 238 -16.94 -0.79 4.23
N LYS A 239 -15.98 -1.64 3.87
CA LYS A 239 -16.20 -2.56 2.76
C LYS A 239 -17.40 -3.43 3.14
N GLY A 240 -18.40 -3.48 2.27
CA GLY A 240 -19.52 -4.39 2.43
C GLY A 240 -19.08 -5.85 2.48
N PRO A 241 -19.95 -6.78 2.84
CA PRO A 241 -19.66 -8.20 2.85
C PRO A 241 -19.13 -8.67 1.49
N VAL A 242 -18.32 -9.73 1.50
CA VAL A 242 -17.82 -10.34 0.26
C VAL A 242 -18.95 -11.09 -0.40
N VAL A 243 -19.36 -10.66 -1.58
CA VAL A 243 -20.46 -11.27 -2.35
C VAL A 243 -20.00 -12.31 -3.37
N ALA A 244 -18.73 -12.25 -3.80
CA ALA A 244 -18.12 -13.26 -4.66
C ALA A 244 -16.61 -13.33 -4.47
N ARG A 245 -16.03 -14.53 -4.63
CA ARG A 245 -14.58 -14.76 -4.61
C ARG A 245 -14.12 -15.48 -5.87
N TYR A 246 -12.94 -15.09 -6.35
CA TYR A 246 -12.21 -15.74 -7.43
C TYR A 246 -10.88 -16.21 -6.87
N VAL A 247 -10.85 -17.48 -6.43
CA VAL A 247 -9.72 -18.06 -5.69
C VAL A 247 -8.67 -18.60 -6.65
N TYR A 248 -7.40 -18.33 -6.37
CA TYR A 248 -6.24 -18.89 -7.06
C TYR A 248 -5.22 -19.43 -6.06
N ASN A 249 -4.19 -20.13 -6.55
CA ASN A 249 -3.12 -20.61 -5.68
C ASN A 249 -2.31 -19.42 -5.12
N GLY A 250 -2.49 -19.13 -3.84
CA GLY A 250 -1.83 -18.03 -3.12
C GLY A 250 -2.69 -16.80 -2.87
N GLY A 251 -4.02 -16.83 -3.18
CA GLY A 251 -4.90 -15.71 -2.86
C GLY A 251 -6.30 -15.78 -3.48
N ALA A 252 -6.97 -14.64 -3.45
CA ALA A 252 -8.27 -14.46 -4.06
C ALA A 252 -8.52 -13.01 -4.47
N PHE A 253 -9.31 -12.82 -5.52
CA PHE A 253 -10.01 -11.56 -5.79
C PHE A 253 -11.39 -11.63 -5.16
N GLU A 254 -11.74 -10.68 -4.31
CA GLU A 254 -12.96 -10.61 -3.53
C GLU A 254 -13.80 -9.41 -3.99
N GLN A 255 -15.03 -9.67 -4.46
CA GLN A 255 -16.02 -8.63 -4.74
C GLN A 255 -16.74 -8.26 -3.46
N HIS A 256 -16.84 -6.96 -3.16
CA HIS A 256 -17.57 -6.45 -2.00
C HIS A 256 -18.93 -5.90 -2.42
N GLU A 257 -19.93 -6.07 -1.55
CA GLU A 257 -21.18 -5.33 -1.68
C GLU A 257 -20.88 -3.84 -1.53
N SER A 258 -21.19 -3.05 -2.55
CA SER A 258 -20.93 -1.62 -2.61
C SER A 258 -21.80 -0.98 -3.68
N ASP A 259 -22.10 0.32 -3.50
CA ASP A 259 -22.63 1.14 -4.58
C ASP A 259 -21.57 1.31 -5.70
N GLU A 260 -22.01 1.78 -6.88
CA GLU A 260 -21.11 2.04 -8.00
C GLU A 260 -20.02 3.07 -7.66
N PRO A 261 -18.75 2.85 -8.02
CA PRO A 261 -18.20 1.68 -8.70
C PRO A 261 -18.01 0.48 -7.75
N ILE A 262 -18.25 -0.72 -8.25
CA ILE A 262 -18.14 -1.95 -7.49
C ILE A 262 -16.70 -2.14 -7.01
N GLN A 263 -16.53 -2.38 -5.72
CA GLN A 263 -15.23 -2.52 -5.06
C GLN A 263 -14.77 -3.97 -5.02
N TRP A 264 -13.49 -4.15 -5.27
CA TRP A 264 -12.81 -5.44 -5.23
C TRP A 264 -11.53 -5.37 -4.39
N THR A 265 -11.10 -6.52 -3.92
CA THR A 265 -9.83 -6.65 -3.20
C THR A 265 -9.11 -7.91 -3.69
N GLU A 266 -7.85 -7.80 -4.12
CA GLU A 266 -6.97 -8.96 -4.17
C GLU A 266 -6.35 -9.17 -2.79
N ARG A 267 -6.54 -10.36 -2.22
CA ARG A 267 -5.97 -10.75 -0.93
C ARG A 267 -5.05 -11.95 -1.12
N LYS A 268 -3.81 -11.85 -0.65
CA LYS A 268 -2.88 -12.99 -0.56
C LYS A 268 -3.26 -13.89 0.60
N SER A 269 -3.19 -15.21 0.40
CA SER A 269 -3.59 -16.21 1.42
C SER A 269 -2.70 -16.21 2.66
N ASP A 270 -1.46 -15.75 2.54
CA ASP A 270 -0.49 -15.61 3.63
C ASP A 270 -0.64 -14.29 4.42
N GLY A 271 -1.62 -13.45 4.06
CA GLY A 271 -1.86 -12.14 4.68
C GLY A 271 -0.79 -11.09 4.37
N THR A 272 0.18 -11.38 3.51
CA THR A 272 1.32 -10.47 3.23
C THR A 272 0.92 -9.23 2.46
N ALA A 273 -0.17 -9.29 1.70
CA ALA A 273 -0.62 -8.16 0.89
C ALA A 273 -2.13 -8.17 0.61
N THR A 274 -2.68 -6.98 0.52
CA THR A 274 -4.07 -6.74 0.08
C THR A 274 -4.08 -5.55 -0.86
N TYR A 275 -4.68 -5.72 -2.05
CA TYR A 275 -4.68 -4.69 -3.08
C TYR A 275 -6.12 -4.31 -3.46
N PRO A 276 -6.48 -3.01 -3.44
CA PRO A 276 -7.79 -2.56 -3.86
C PRO A 276 -7.89 -2.49 -5.38
N PHE A 277 -9.08 -2.77 -5.89
CA PHE A 277 -9.45 -2.56 -7.29
C PHE A 277 -10.86 -2.00 -7.38
N GLU A 278 -11.14 -1.26 -8.45
CA GLU A 278 -12.48 -0.86 -8.86
C GLU A 278 -12.89 -1.66 -10.11
N GLU A 279 -14.12 -2.09 -10.16
CA GLU A 279 -14.70 -2.64 -11.40
C GLU A 279 -14.95 -1.50 -12.38
N THR A 280 -14.29 -1.53 -13.52
CA THR A 280 -14.41 -0.49 -14.55
C THR A 280 -15.38 -0.87 -15.66
N ARG A 281 -15.57 -2.16 -15.85
CA ARG A 281 -16.47 -2.72 -16.87
C ARG A 281 -16.78 -4.18 -16.56
N ARG A 282 -18.00 -4.63 -16.89
CA ARG A 282 -18.41 -6.03 -16.91
C ARG A 282 -19.09 -6.37 -18.24
N THR A 283 -18.77 -7.53 -18.76
CA THR A 283 -19.46 -8.15 -19.90
C THR A 283 -20.11 -9.46 -19.45
N THR A 284 -20.72 -10.21 -20.36
CA THR A 284 -21.22 -11.57 -20.08
C THR A 284 -20.11 -12.54 -19.68
N ASP A 285 -18.89 -12.34 -20.17
CA ASP A 285 -17.79 -13.29 -20.05
C ASP A 285 -16.65 -12.79 -19.16
N GLU A 286 -16.47 -11.48 -19.02
CA GLU A 286 -15.29 -10.87 -18.39
C GLU A 286 -15.65 -9.70 -17.48
N ILE A 287 -14.89 -9.58 -16.38
CA ILE A 287 -14.90 -8.47 -15.41
C ILE A 287 -13.55 -7.75 -15.52
N TYR A 288 -13.59 -6.44 -15.67
CA TYR A 288 -12.40 -5.59 -15.77
C TYR A 288 -12.23 -4.79 -14.48
N LEU A 289 -11.12 -5.02 -13.81
CA LEU A 289 -10.75 -4.35 -12.57
C LEU A 289 -9.57 -3.42 -12.81
N LYS A 290 -9.52 -2.30 -12.13
CA LYS A 290 -8.40 -1.34 -12.18
C LYS A 290 -7.94 -0.95 -10.78
N ASP A 291 -6.65 -1.06 -10.57
CA ASP A 291 -5.94 -0.39 -9.49
C ASP A 291 -5.26 0.87 -10.07
N ALA A 292 -5.86 2.02 -9.86
CA ALA A 292 -5.36 3.28 -10.38
C ALA A 292 -4.01 3.68 -9.75
N GLY A 293 -3.79 3.30 -8.48
CA GLY A 293 -2.56 3.63 -7.76
C GLY A 293 -1.32 2.93 -8.30
N ARG A 294 -1.46 1.65 -8.71
CA ARG A 294 -0.37 0.86 -9.30
C ARG A 294 -0.37 0.88 -10.83
N GLY A 295 -1.38 1.46 -11.47
CA GLY A 295 -1.56 1.41 -12.93
C GLY A 295 -1.81 -0.01 -13.46
N ILE A 296 -2.36 -0.92 -12.63
CA ILE A 296 -2.62 -2.31 -12.97
C ILE A 296 -4.09 -2.49 -13.32
N SER A 297 -4.34 -3.19 -14.42
CA SER A 297 -5.66 -3.68 -14.78
C SER A 297 -5.69 -5.20 -14.73
N ILE A 298 -6.80 -5.77 -14.23
CA ILE A 298 -7.05 -7.21 -14.20
C ILE A 298 -8.28 -7.52 -15.05
N LYS A 299 -8.22 -8.63 -15.77
CA LYS A 299 -9.34 -9.19 -16.49
C LYS A 299 -9.65 -10.56 -15.94
N LEU A 300 -10.81 -10.68 -15.27
CA LEU A 300 -11.29 -11.91 -14.65
C LEU A 300 -12.40 -12.53 -15.50
N PRO A 301 -12.36 -13.83 -15.81
CA PRO A 301 -13.51 -14.50 -16.42
C PRO A 301 -14.66 -14.65 -15.41
N VAL A 302 -15.89 -14.29 -15.81
CA VAL A 302 -17.09 -14.27 -14.94
C VAL A 302 -17.36 -15.61 -14.26
N ASN A 303 -17.06 -16.72 -14.94
CA ASN A 303 -17.31 -18.08 -14.45
C ASN A 303 -16.06 -18.81 -13.92
N GLY A 304 -14.94 -18.09 -13.78
CA GLY A 304 -13.64 -18.68 -13.46
C GLY A 304 -12.88 -19.11 -14.73
N GLY A 305 -11.60 -19.45 -14.58
CA GLY A 305 -10.67 -19.76 -15.67
C GLY A 305 -9.41 -18.89 -15.61
N ARG A 306 -8.72 -18.73 -16.75
CA ARG A 306 -7.51 -17.94 -16.83
C ARG A 306 -7.81 -16.44 -16.73
N CYS A 307 -7.27 -15.77 -15.74
CA CYS A 307 -7.29 -14.31 -15.65
C CYS A 307 -6.00 -13.70 -16.24
N PHE A 308 -6.04 -12.40 -16.52
CA PHE A 308 -4.96 -11.68 -17.16
C PHE A 308 -4.71 -10.35 -16.43
N PHE A 309 -3.49 -9.82 -16.53
CA PHE A 309 -3.17 -8.48 -16.06
C PHE A 309 -2.58 -7.63 -17.19
N SER A 310 -2.64 -6.31 -16.99
CA SER A 310 -2.06 -5.30 -17.87
C SER A 310 -1.48 -4.17 -17.04
N THR A 311 -0.34 -3.62 -17.48
CA THR A 311 0.31 -2.42 -16.90
C THR A 311 0.26 -1.21 -17.84
N ASN A 312 -0.49 -1.30 -18.93
CA ASN A 312 -0.60 -0.26 -19.96
C ASN A 312 -2.06 -0.04 -20.38
N ASP A 313 -2.94 0.07 -19.37
CA ASP A 313 -4.37 0.36 -19.51
C ASP A 313 -5.14 -0.62 -20.42
N GLY A 314 -4.73 -1.89 -20.42
CA GLY A 314 -5.41 -2.94 -21.20
C GLY A 314 -5.01 -3.02 -22.67
N ASN A 315 -3.97 -2.30 -23.10
CA ASN A 315 -3.45 -2.40 -24.48
C ASN A 315 -2.77 -3.76 -24.72
N THR A 316 -2.17 -4.35 -23.68
CA THR A 316 -1.58 -5.70 -23.74
C THR A 316 -1.98 -6.48 -22.51
N TRP A 317 -2.36 -7.74 -22.68
CA TRP A 317 -2.77 -8.61 -21.60
C TRP A 317 -1.83 -9.80 -21.48
N VAL A 318 -1.36 -10.06 -20.25
CA VAL A 318 -0.46 -11.18 -19.92
C VAL A 318 -1.20 -12.14 -19.00
N PRO A 319 -1.13 -13.47 -19.23
CA PRO A 319 -1.71 -14.45 -18.31
C PRO A 319 -1.21 -14.29 -16.88
N LEU A 320 -2.10 -14.38 -15.90
CA LEU A 320 -1.76 -14.21 -14.50
C LEU A 320 -2.04 -15.47 -13.68
N TYR A 321 -3.31 -15.74 -13.37
CA TYR A 321 -3.72 -16.88 -12.55
C TYR A 321 -4.85 -17.67 -13.22
N ASP A 322 -4.98 -18.95 -12.85
CA ASP A 322 -6.22 -19.70 -13.02
C ASP A 322 -7.07 -19.48 -11.76
N VAL A 323 -8.26 -18.92 -11.93
CA VAL A 323 -9.15 -18.58 -10.82
C VAL A 323 -10.40 -19.48 -10.84
N THR A 324 -10.86 -19.86 -9.66
CA THR A 324 -12.11 -20.56 -9.44
C THR A 324 -13.09 -19.65 -8.73
N LYS A 325 -14.27 -19.41 -9.34
CA LYS A 325 -15.33 -18.64 -8.74
C LYS A 325 -15.95 -19.38 -7.55
N ARG A 326 -16.16 -18.69 -6.46
CA ARG A 326 -16.89 -19.16 -5.27
C ARG A 326 -17.89 -18.10 -4.82
N PRO A 327 -19.01 -18.48 -4.17
CA PRO A 327 -19.89 -17.51 -3.54
C PRO A 327 -19.11 -16.75 -2.45
N GLY A 328 -19.57 -15.56 -2.11
CA GLY A 328 -19.09 -14.81 -0.96
C GLY A 328 -19.46 -15.47 0.36
N ASP A 329 -19.05 -14.84 1.45
CA ASP A 329 -19.45 -15.28 2.80
C ASP A 329 -20.94 -15.02 2.93
N GLN A 330 -21.76 -16.06 3.02
CA GLN A 330 -23.13 -15.93 3.46
C GLN A 330 -23.09 -15.71 4.98
N GLN A 331 -23.62 -14.56 5.42
CA GLN A 331 -23.87 -14.31 6.84
C GLN A 331 -24.98 -15.20 7.34
#